data_e0f8413d85a2ccd0555206e7ecebaa06
#
_entry.id   e0f8413d85a2ccd0555206e7ecebaa06
#
_cell.length_a   1.000
_cell.length_b   1.000
_cell.length_c   1.000
_cell.angle_alpha   90.00
_cell.angle_beta   90.00
_cell.angle_gamma   90.00
#
_symmetry.space_group_name_H-M   'P 1'
#
loop_
_entity.id
_entity.type
_entity.pdbx_description
1 polymer ?
#
loop_
_entity_poly.entity_id
_entity_poly.type
_entity_poly.pdbx_seq_one_letter_code
_entity_poly.pdbx_strand_id
1 'polypeptide(L)'
;VKKRNIKIGLATSGLDYKAIPEIVAAFRTLNMGDPRNYYDAIITGGRRKDVGDYGTLGEVASKPHPWIYTELAYLGLKVTDPTTVIGIEDSAAGVLSLRFSGFPVVGLNGGNITQSGLDCLCCKKVNKLEEILQII
;
A
#
# COMPACT_ATOMS: atom_id res chain seq x y z
N VAL A 1 10.00 -11.99 2.36
CA VAL A 1 10.28 -10.55 2.35
C VAL A 1 11.09 -10.17 3.58
N LYS A 2 10.56 -10.26 4.80
CA LYS A 2 11.28 -9.89 6.04
C LYS A 2 12.64 -10.60 6.21
N LYS A 3 12.74 -11.88 5.87
CA LYS A 3 14.02 -12.62 5.90
C LYS A 3 15.09 -12.03 4.97
N ARG A 4 14.71 -11.22 3.99
CA ARG A 4 15.62 -10.51 3.07
C ARG A 4 15.93 -9.08 3.51
N ASN A 5 15.54 -8.70 4.73
CA ASN A 5 15.69 -7.34 5.27
C ASN A 5 14.98 -6.26 4.43
N ILE A 6 13.86 -6.61 3.79
CA ILE A 6 13.06 -5.69 2.99
C ILE A 6 11.93 -5.15 3.88
N LYS A 7 11.81 -3.83 3.94
CA LYS A 7 10.72 -3.17 4.65
C LYS A 7 9.39 -3.38 3.93
N ILE A 8 8.32 -3.55 4.71
CA ILE A 8 6.97 -3.76 4.20
C ILE A 8 6.07 -2.65 4.73
N GLY A 9 5.45 -1.92 3.81
CA GLY A 9 4.42 -0.93 4.14
C GLY A 9 3.04 -1.38 3.68
N LEU A 10 2.01 -1.00 4.41
CA LEU A 10 0.62 -1.20 4.05
C LEU A 10 -0.06 0.15 3.82
N ALA A 11 -0.66 0.33 2.65
CA ALA A 11 -1.44 1.51 2.29
C ALA A 11 -2.88 1.12 1.97
N THR A 12 -3.85 1.75 2.62
CA THR A 12 -5.27 1.56 2.35
C THR A 12 -6.00 2.89 2.26
N SER A 13 -6.94 3.02 1.30
CA SER A 13 -7.85 4.16 1.23
C SER A 13 -8.95 4.12 2.27
N GLY A 14 -9.12 3.00 2.96
CA GLY A 14 -10.05 2.88 4.08
C GLY A 14 -9.66 3.81 5.24
N LEU A 15 -10.66 4.43 5.84
CA LEU A 15 -10.45 5.25 7.04
C LEU A 15 -9.96 4.40 8.20
N ASP A 16 -9.08 4.93 9.03
CA ASP A 16 -8.40 4.20 10.09
C ASP A 16 -9.35 3.46 11.05
N TYR A 17 -10.45 4.11 11.43
CA TYR A 17 -11.46 3.53 12.33
C TYR A 17 -12.20 2.31 11.75
N LYS A 18 -12.13 2.10 10.43
CA LYS A 18 -12.63 0.90 9.74
C LYS A 18 -11.49 -0.06 9.39
N ALA A 19 -10.47 0.45 8.72
CA ALA A 19 -9.41 -0.37 8.17
C ALA A 19 -8.56 -1.05 9.25
N ILE A 20 -8.21 -0.35 10.33
CA ILE A 20 -7.37 -0.93 11.38
C ILE A 20 -8.05 -2.12 12.08
N PRO A 21 -9.33 -2.02 12.52
CA PRO A 21 -10.02 -3.18 13.09
C PRO A 21 -10.10 -4.39 12.15
N GLU A 22 -10.34 -4.16 10.84
CA GLU A 22 -10.40 -5.22 9.83
C GLU A 22 -9.05 -5.92 9.66
N ILE A 23 -7.96 -5.15 9.58
CA ILE A 23 -6.59 -5.67 9.49
C ILE A 23 -6.25 -6.49 10.74
N VAL A 24 -6.56 -5.96 11.92
CA VAL A 24 -6.33 -6.67 13.20
C VAL A 24 -7.13 -7.98 13.27
N ALA A 25 -8.40 -7.96 12.83
CA ALA A 25 -9.23 -9.15 12.79
C ALA A 25 -8.68 -10.22 11.85
N ALA A 26 -8.22 -9.82 10.64
CA ALA A 26 -7.59 -10.72 9.69
C ALA A 26 -6.32 -11.37 10.27
N PHE A 27 -5.46 -10.57 10.90
CA PHE A 27 -4.24 -11.08 11.55
C PHE A 27 -4.54 -12.05 12.69
N ARG A 28 -5.59 -11.77 13.47
CA ARG A 28 -6.04 -12.68 14.53
C ARG A 28 -6.53 -14.01 13.97
N THR A 29 -7.34 -13.97 12.90
CA THR A 29 -7.86 -15.19 12.23
C THR A 29 -6.71 -16.04 11.67
N LEU A 30 -5.65 -15.41 11.20
CA LEU A 30 -4.48 -16.09 10.64
C LEU A 30 -3.41 -16.44 11.69
N ASN A 31 -3.64 -16.16 12.98
CA ASN A 31 -2.67 -16.32 14.05
C ASN A 31 -1.33 -15.61 13.80
N MET A 32 -1.35 -14.44 13.13
CA MET A 32 -0.17 -13.67 12.77
C MET A 32 0.25 -12.62 13.80
N GLY A 33 -0.47 -12.53 14.92
CA GLY A 33 -0.19 -11.54 15.97
C GLY A 33 -0.69 -10.14 15.62
N ASP A 34 0.07 -9.12 16.01
CA ASP A 34 -0.29 -7.71 15.78
C ASP A 34 0.27 -7.24 14.43
N PRO A 35 -0.55 -6.67 13.54
CA PRO A 35 -0.08 -6.16 12.25
C PRO A 35 1.03 -5.11 12.36
N ARG A 36 1.08 -4.35 13.46
CA ARG A 36 2.15 -3.36 13.73
C ARG A 36 3.52 -4.00 13.91
N ASN A 37 3.58 -5.28 14.29
CA ASN A 37 4.83 -6.03 14.37
C ASN A 37 5.24 -6.65 13.02
N TYR A 38 4.29 -6.70 12.08
CA TYR A 38 4.51 -7.27 10.75
C TYR A 38 4.87 -6.19 9.72
N TYR A 39 4.13 -5.08 9.67
CA TYR A 39 4.38 -3.96 8.79
C TYR A 39 5.33 -2.97 9.45
N ASP A 40 6.27 -2.44 8.68
CA ASP A 40 7.20 -1.40 9.13
C ASP A 40 6.53 -0.02 9.15
N ALA A 41 5.46 0.16 8.37
CA ALA A 41 4.56 1.30 8.41
C ALA A 41 3.17 0.94 7.88
N ILE A 42 2.13 1.60 8.40
CA ILE A 42 0.74 1.47 7.94
C ILE A 42 0.20 2.89 7.73
N ILE A 43 -0.31 3.16 6.52
CA ILE A 43 -0.99 4.41 6.20
C ILE A 43 -2.43 4.10 5.80
N THR A 44 -3.37 4.81 6.40
CA THR A 44 -4.80 4.75 6.08
C THR A 44 -5.23 5.96 5.26
N GLY A 45 -6.43 5.92 4.70
CA GLY A 45 -7.00 7.01 3.91
C GLY A 45 -7.31 8.29 4.67
N GLY A 46 -6.91 8.37 5.91
CA GLY A 46 -7.09 9.50 6.80
C GLY A 46 -8.05 9.18 7.92
N ARG A 47 -7.99 9.98 8.95
CA ARG A 47 -8.90 9.93 10.07
C ARG A 47 -9.99 10.96 9.91
N ARG A 48 -11.05 10.83 10.67
CA ARG A 48 -12.05 11.89 10.79
C ARG A 48 -11.45 13.09 11.49
N LYS A 49 -11.80 14.30 11.07
CA LYS A 49 -11.29 15.56 11.65
C LYS A 49 -11.52 15.70 13.16
N ASP A 50 -12.50 14.97 13.69
CA ASP A 50 -12.87 14.98 15.12
C ASP A 50 -12.05 14.00 15.98
N VAL A 51 -11.16 13.22 15.42
CA VAL A 51 -10.43 12.15 16.11
C VAL A 51 -8.93 12.43 16.22
N GLY A 52 -8.52 13.67 16.06
CA GLY A 52 -7.17 14.10 16.31
C GLY A 52 -6.27 14.27 15.11
N ASP A 53 -5.04 14.45 15.38
CA ASP A 53 -4.03 15.00 14.50
C ASP A 53 -3.60 14.05 13.39
N TYR A 54 -3.74 14.49 12.17
CA TYR A 54 -3.45 13.65 11.07
C TYR A 54 -2.63 14.17 10.05
N GLY A 55 -1.60 13.56 9.93
CA GLY A 55 -0.79 13.68 8.76
C GLY A 55 -0.48 15.11 8.39
N THR A 56 0.52 15.30 7.72
CA THR A 56 1.07 16.57 7.29
C THR A 56 0.20 17.32 6.29
N LEU A 57 -0.84 16.69 5.77
CA LEU A 57 -1.78 17.30 4.84
C LEU A 57 -3.17 17.31 5.46
N GLY A 58 -3.73 18.49 5.67
CA GLY A 58 -5.06 18.70 6.27
C GLY A 58 -6.21 18.03 5.51
N GLU A 59 -5.98 17.61 4.28
CA GLU A 59 -6.90 16.84 3.46
C GLU A 59 -6.17 15.67 2.84
N VAL A 60 -6.64 14.48 3.16
CA VAL A 60 -6.15 13.26 2.56
C VAL A 60 -6.73 13.12 1.16
N ALA A 61 -5.91 13.24 0.15
CA ALA A 61 -6.32 12.96 -1.21
C ALA A 61 -6.38 11.44 -1.41
N SER A 62 -7.56 10.95 -1.75
CA SER A 62 -7.78 9.53 -2.05
C SER A 62 -7.10 9.12 -3.36
N LYS A 63 -6.85 7.81 -3.53
CA LYS A 63 -6.41 7.25 -4.81
C LYS A 63 -7.37 7.70 -5.94
N PRO A 64 -6.86 8.13 -7.09
CA PRO A 64 -5.51 7.92 -7.64
C PRO A 64 -4.46 8.98 -7.24
N HIS A 65 -4.75 9.90 -6.32
CA HIS A 65 -3.75 10.85 -5.87
C HIS A 65 -2.53 10.13 -5.27
N PRO A 66 -1.30 10.56 -5.52
CA PRO A 66 -0.08 9.87 -5.08
C PRO A 66 0.18 9.93 -3.57
N TRP A 67 -0.47 10.80 -2.84
CA TRP A 67 -0.18 11.11 -1.44
C TRP A 67 0.05 9.86 -0.56
N ILE A 68 -0.86 8.89 -0.63
CA ILE A 68 -0.83 7.75 0.29
C ILE A 68 0.46 6.91 0.16
N TYR A 69 0.96 6.76 -1.07
CA TYR A 69 2.18 5.99 -1.32
C TYR A 69 3.44 6.81 -1.08
N THR A 70 3.43 8.10 -1.39
CA THR A 70 4.55 8.98 -1.08
C THR A 70 4.72 9.15 0.44
N GLU A 71 3.62 9.33 1.16
CA GLU A 71 3.61 9.39 2.63
C GLU A 71 4.13 8.08 3.24
N LEU A 72 3.62 6.93 2.77
CA LEU A 72 4.07 5.62 3.22
C LEU A 72 5.58 5.42 2.97
N ALA A 73 6.04 5.71 1.76
CA ALA A 73 7.43 5.48 1.39
C ALA A 73 8.39 6.41 2.15
N TYR A 74 8.16 7.71 2.05
CA TYR A 74 9.14 8.68 2.54
C TYR A 74 9.06 8.93 4.05
N LEU A 75 7.86 9.04 4.60
CA LEU A 75 7.69 9.28 6.04
C LEU A 75 7.56 7.99 6.84
N GLY A 76 6.81 7.02 6.33
CA GLY A 76 6.60 5.75 7.01
C GLY A 76 7.83 4.84 6.97
N LEU A 77 8.27 4.46 5.78
CA LEU A 77 9.37 3.51 5.57
C LEU A 77 10.75 4.18 5.56
N LYS A 78 10.81 5.52 5.57
CA LYS A 78 12.07 6.29 5.52
C LYS A 78 12.92 5.96 4.28
N VAL A 79 12.26 5.83 3.14
CA VAL A 79 12.92 5.60 1.86
C VAL A 79 13.71 6.85 1.46
N THR A 80 14.97 6.66 1.08
CA THR A 80 15.85 7.73 0.57
C THR A 80 16.09 7.61 -0.94
N ASP A 81 15.97 6.40 -1.48
CA ASP A 81 16.12 6.13 -2.91
C ASP A 81 14.82 5.51 -3.46
N PRO A 82 14.02 6.26 -4.24
CA PRO A 82 12.74 5.77 -4.77
C PRO A 82 12.89 4.58 -5.74
N THR A 83 14.07 4.36 -6.31
CA THR A 83 14.31 3.22 -7.20
C THR A 83 14.29 1.87 -6.46
N THR A 84 14.39 1.89 -5.14
CA THR A 84 14.32 0.71 -4.28
C THR A 84 12.89 0.36 -3.85
N VAL A 85 11.90 1.16 -4.28
CA VAL A 85 10.49 0.93 -3.94
C VAL A 85 9.81 0.14 -5.05
N ILE A 86 8.97 -0.80 -4.66
CA ILE A 86 8.02 -1.48 -5.54
C ILE A 86 6.64 -1.48 -4.89
N GLY A 87 5.64 -1.06 -5.64
CA GLY A 87 4.24 -1.12 -5.19
C GLY A 87 3.53 -2.36 -5.70
N ILE A 88 2.62 -2.91 -4.91
CA ILE A 88 1.76 -4.03 -5.27
C ILE A 88 0.32 -3.56 -5.15
N GLU A 89 -0.45 -3.74 -6.21
CA GLU A 89 -1.84 -3.28 -6.27
C GLU A 89 -2.72 -4.20 -7.12
N ASP A 90 -4.00 -4.23 -6.76
CA ASP A 90 -5.04 -4.94 -7.51
C ASP A 90 -6.05 -4.00 -8.16
N SER A 91 -6.05 -2.73 -7.76
CA SER A 91 -7.01 -1.72 -8.21
C SER A 91 -6.42 -0.73 -9.22
N ALA A 92 -7.25 -0.33 -10.18
CA ALA A 92 -6.90 0.71 -11.16
C ALA A 92 -6.47 2.03 -10.50
N ALA A 93 -7.23 2.48 -9.51
CA ALA A 93 -6.91 3.71 -8.78
C ALA A 93 -5.58 3.61 -8.02
N GLY A 94 -5.26 2.43 -7.48
CA GLY A 94 -4.01 2.20 -6.80
C GLY A 94 -2.81 2.14 -7.75
N VAL A 95 -2.97 1.51 -8.92
CA VAL A 95 -1.95 1.51 -9.98
C VAL A 95 -1.61 2.93 -10.41
N LEU A 96 -2.64 3.76 -10.69
CA LEU A 96 -2.42 5.17 -11.04
C LEU A 96 -1.72 5.93 -9.91
N SER A 97 -2.17 5.74 -8.66
CA SER A 97 -1.58 6.40 -7.50
C SER A 97 -0.09 6.05 -7.34
N LEU A 98 0.30 4.78 -7.48
CA LEU A 98 1.70 4.35 -7.46
C LEU A 98 2.50 4.95 -8.61
N ARG A 99 1.96 4.94 -9.83
CA ARG A 99 2.63 5.53 -11.00
C ARG A 99 2.82 7.04 -10.87
N PHE A 100 1.84 7.75 -10.34
CA PHE A 100 1.96 9.18 -10.04
C PHE A 100 2.94 9.46 -8.89
N SER A 101 3.17 8.50 -8.01
CA SER A 101 4.23 8.56 -6.99
C SER A 101 5.63 8.32 -7.56
N GLY A 102 5.74 7.91 -8.83
CA GLY A 102 7.00 7.56 -9.47
C GLY A 102 7.48 6.13 -9.17
N PHE A 103 6.65 5.28 -8.55
CA PHE A 103 7.04 3.93 -8.18
C PHE A 103 6.64 2.89 -9.25
N PRO A 104 7.47 1.86 -9.49
CA PRO A 104 7.07 0.71 -10.28
C PRO A 104 5.96 -0.08 -9.60
N VAL A 105 5.08 -0.69 -10.41
CA VAL A 105 3.89 -1.40 -9.93
C VAL A 105 3.90 -2.84 -10.39
N VAL A 106 3.71 -3.76 -9.45
CA VAL A 106 3.30 -5.13 -9.73
C VAL A 106 1.79 -5.22 -9.55
N GLY A 107 1.08 -5.55 -10.61
CA GLY A 107 -0.37 -5.75 -10.59
C GLY A 107 -0.71 -7.14 -10.03
N LEU A 108 -1.57 -7.22 -9.04
CA LEU A 108 -2.16 -8.46 -8.56
C LEU A 108 -3.48 -8.70 -9.28
N ASN A 109 -3.63 -9.86 -9.92
CA ASN A 109 -4.86 -10.24 -10.58
C ASN A 109 -5.99 -10.49 -9.55
N GLY A 110 -7.23 -10.24 -9.97
CA GLY A 110 -8.42 -10.42 -9.13
C GLY A 110 -9.17 -9.10 -8.83
N GLY A 111 -8.50 -7.95 -9.01
CA GLY A 111 -9.13 -6.64 -8.96
C GLY A 111 -9.55 -6.13 -10.34
N ASN A 112 -9.60 -4.81 -10.53
CA ASN A 112 -10.14 -4.18 -11.73
C ASN A 112 -9.08 -3.56 -12.69
N ILE A 113 -7.81 -3.90 -12.55
CA ILE A 113 -6.72 -3.34 -13.37
C ILE A 113 -6.96 -3.60 -14.86
N THR A 114 -7.19 -4.86 -15.23
CA THR A 114 -7.39 -5.27 -16.62
C THR A 114 -8.67 -4.67 -17.21
N GLN A 115 -9.77 -4.69 -16.46
CA GLN A 115 -11.04 -4.09 -16.89
C GLN A 115 -10.93 -2.58 -17.17
N SER A 116 -10.00 -1.92 -16.49
CA SER A 116 -9.73 -0.49 -16.65
C SER A 116 -8.66 -0.19 -17.72
N GLY A 117 -8.11 -1.21 -18.39
CA GLY A 117 -7.09 -1.05 -19.44
C GLY A 117 -5.72 -0.59 -18.92
N LEU A 118 -5.43 -0.78 -17.63
CA LEU A 118 -4.22 -0.25 -16.99
C LEU A 118 -3.08 -1.29 -16.87
N ASP A 119 -3.21 -2.44 -17.53
CA ASP A 119 -2.16 -3.48 -17.51
C ASP A 119 -0.79 -2.95 -17.99
N CYS A 120 -0.81 -2.04 -18.96
CA CYS A 120 0.41 -1.42 -19.51
C CYS A 120 1.19 -0.56 -18.50
N LEU A 121 0.57 -0.16 -17.39
CA LEU A 121 1.23 0.60 -16.33
C LEU A 121 1.91 -0.29 -15.29
N CYS A 122 1.63 -1.59 -15.31
CA CYS A 122 2.27 -2.57 -14.44
C CYS A 122 3.55 -3.10 -15.09
N CYS A 123 4.66 -3.12 -14.35
CA CYS A 123 5.90 -3.73 -14.82
C CYS A 123 5.80 -5.26 -14.88
N LYS A 124 4.93 -5.85 -14.06
CA LYS A 124 4.58 -7.26 -14.06
C LYS A 124 3.18 -7.44 -13.47
N LYS A 125 2.51 -8.55 -13.86
CA LYS A 125 1.28 -9.02 -13.22
C LYS A 125 1.51 -10.38 -12.59
N VAL A 126 0.90 -10.62 -11.44
CA VAL A 126 0.98 -11.87 -10.68
C VAL A 126 -0.42 -12.31 -10.27
N ASN A 127 -0.59 -13.62 -10.09
CA ASN A 127 -1.86 -14.20 -9.63
C ASN A 127 -1.90 -14.36 -8.10
N LYS A 128 -0.72 -14.46 -7.48
CA LYS A 128 -0.56 -14.67 -6.04
C LYS A 128 0.58 -13.81 -5.49
N LEU A 129 0.45 -13.39 -4.25
CA LEU A 129 1.48 -12.57 -3.58
C LEU A 129 2.83 -13.30 -3.45
N GLU A 130 2.83 -14.62 -3.37
CA GLU A 130 4.07 -15.41 -3.26
C GLU A 130 4.96 -15.27 -4.50
N GLU A 131 4.38 -15.03 -5.67
CA GLU A 131 5.14 -14.84 -6.93
C GLU A 131 6.03 -13.59 -6.89
N ILE A 132 5.73 -12.64 -6.00
CA ILE A 132 6.53 -11.44 -5.79
C ILE A 132 7.93 -11.77 -5.29
N LEU A 133 8.09 -12.88 -4.55
CA LEU A 133 9.40 -13.35 -4.07
C LEU A 133 10.38 -13.69 -5.20
N GLN A 134 9.89 -13.86 -6.42
CA GLN A 134 10.70 -14.07 -7.62
C GLN A 134 11.11 -12.77 -8.31
N ILE A 135 10.52 -11.64 -7.88
CA ILE A 135 10.74 -10.33 -8.49
C ILE A 135 11.71 -9.48 -7.65
N ILE A 136 11.71 -9.68 -6.34
CA ILE A 136 12.47 -8.92 -5.34
C ILE A 136 13.67 -9.69 -4.81
#